data_2e9f1c8aa966a121e91627de6cba564d
#
_entry.id   2e9f1c8aa966a121e91627de6cba564d
#
_cell.length_a   1.000
_cell.length_b   1.000
_cell.length_c   1.000
_cell.angle_alpha   90.00
_cell.angle_beta   90.00
_cell.angle_gamma   90.00
#
_symmetry.space_group_name_H-M   'P 1'
#
loop_
_entity.id
_entity.type
_entity.pdbx_description
1 polymer ?
#
loop_
_entity_poly.entity_id
_entity_poly.type
_entity_poly.pdbx_seq_one_letter_code
_entity_poly.pdbx_strand_id
1 'polypeptide(L)'
;MKKFLSLLTFALFAFSAVTSAQNLRFGVTGAMNVANYSMSADGISFDADSRIGFKAGFQMEIDAPFIYDGFYFDTGALISAKGAKMSTTVGDVNVEWTSRPYYLEVPMHKGYSYSLNSSGSVQFFGTFGPYIEVGLWGTDKVTMAEESTKPDTFASDGIKRFDFGLGLKGGLRLFDHYRLFVGYDWGLINVAQDDDSKMNNRNFYVGASYMF
;
A
#
# COMPACT_ATOMS: atom_id res chain seq x y z
N MET A 1 12.54 -12.35 -16.48
CA MET A 1 13.29 -12.93 -15.36
C MET A 1 14.64 -12.25 -15.11
N LYS A 2 15.57 -12.09 -16.10
CA LYS A 2 16.88 -11.46 -15.86
C LYS A 2 16.82 -10.01 -15.35
N LYS A 3 15.89 -9.19 -15.84
CA LYS A 3 15.71 -7.79 -15.39
C LYS A 3 15.15 -7.68 -13.97
N PHE A 4 14.32 -8.63 -13.54
CA PHE A 4 13.79 -8.71 -12.18
C PHE A 4 14.88 -9.13 -11.18
N LEU A 5 15.73 -10.08 -11.57
CA LEU A 5 16.85 -10.52 -10.74
C LEU A 5 17.88 -9.39 -10.54
N SER A 6 18.15 -8.57 -11.57
CA SER A 6 19.05 -7.41 -11.44
C SER A 6 18.48 -6.29 -10.56
N LEU A 7 17.16 -6.08 -10.56
CA LEU A 7 16.53 -5.11 -9.67
C LEU A 7 16.58 -5.59 -8.19
N LEU A 8 16.34 -6.88 -7.97
CA LEU A 8 16.44 -7.51 -6.66
C LEU A 8 17.89 -7.47 -6.13
N THR A 9 18.88 -7.71 -6.99
CA THR A 9 20.31 -7.63 -6.64
C THR A 9 20.73 -6.19 -6.33
N PHE A 10 20.22 -5.21 -7.08
CA PHE A 10 20.50 -3.79 -6.81
C PHE A 10 19.87 -3.34 -5.48
N ALA A 11 18.64 -3.78 -5.18
CA ALA A 11 17.99 -3.54 -3.89
C ALA A 11 18.79 -4.18 -2.73
N LEU A 12 19.26 -5.41 -2.88
CA LEU A 12 20.12 -6.09 -1.90
C LEU A 12 21.49 -5.44 -1.73
N PHE A 13 22.10 -4.91 -2.80
CA PHE A 13 23.36 -4.17 -2.72
C PHE A 13 23.21 -2.78 -2.08
N ALA A 14 22.10 -2.08 -2.31
CA ALA A 14 21.78 -0.83 -1.61
C ALA A 14 21.64 -1.07 -0.09
N PHE A 15 21.17 -2.25 0.33
CA PHE A 15 21.07 -2.65 1.73
C PHE A 15 22.43 -2.96 2.38
N SER A 16 23.42 -3.43 1.64
CA SER A 16 24.75 -3.79 2.19
C SER A 16 25.64 -2.57 2.47
N ALA A 17 25.30 -1.38 1.98
CA ALA A 17 26.05 -0.15 2.24
C ALA A 17 25.72 0.52 3.60
N VAL A 18 24.72 0.03 4.35
CA VAL A 18 24.28 0.60 5.64
C VAL A 18 24.74 -0.32 6.78
N THR A 19 26.05 -0.49 6.94
CA THR A 19 26.65 -1.32 8.01
C THR A 19 27.03 -0.55 9.26
N SER A 20 26.19 0.39 9.71
CA SER A 20 26.28 0.90 11.09
C SER A 20 25.03 0.45 11.83
N ALA A 21 25.10 -0.68 12.50
CA ALA A 21 24.00 -1.34 13.21
C ALA A 21 23.27 -0.47 14.28
N GLN A 22 23.74 0.71 14.53
CA GLN A 22 23.18 1.65 15.52
C GLN A 22 21.98 2.46 15.02
N ASN A 23 21.70 2.46 13.70
CA ASN A 23 20.68 3.31 13.08
C ASN A 23 19.52 2.52 12.47
N LEU A 24 19.44 1.20 12.72
CA LEU A 24 18.40 0.34 12.19
C LEU A 24 17.41 -0.06 13.29
N ARG A 25 16.13 0.14 13.00
CA ARG A 25 15.04 -0.34 13.85
C ARG A 25 14.12 -1.21 13.04
N PHE A 26 13.78 -2.37 13.57
CA PHE A 26 12.84 -3.30 12.96
C PHE A 26 11.54 -3.32 13.75
N GLY A 27 10.46 -3.70 13.11
CA GLY A 27 9.17 -3.78 13.76
C GLY A 27 8.15 -4.56 12.97
N VAL A 28 6.98 -4.67 13.55
CA VAL A 28 5.79 -5.23 12.92
C VAL A 28 4.71 -4.16 12.84
N THR A 29 3.92 -4.20 11.78
CA THR A 29 2.84 -3.24 11.55
C THR A 29 1.56 -3.95 11.17
N GLY A 30 0.45 -3.36 11.58
CA GLY A 30 -0.89 -3.76 11.18
C GLY A 30 -1.80 -2.55 11.02
N ALA A 31 -2.62 -2.56 9.97
CA ALA A 31 -3.57 -1.50 9.68
C ALA A 31 -4.85 -2.05 9.07
N MET A 32 -5.94 -1.34 9.26
CA MET A 32 -7.18 -1.51 8.54
C MET A 32 -7.19 -0.57 7.34
N ASN A 33 -7.55 -1.09 6.18
CA ASN A 33 -7.62 -0.37 4.91
C ASN A 33 -9.08 -0.07 4.52
N VAL A 34 -9.26 1.08 3.90
CA VAL A 34 -10.45 1.42 3.11
C VAL A 34 -9.95 1.73 1.70
N ALA A 35 -10.09 0.76 0.81
CA ALA A 35 -9.55 0.82 -0.54
C ALA A 35 -10.67 0.94 -1.58
N ASN A 36 -10.39 1.60 -2.70
CA ASN A 36 -11.24 1.64 -3.88
C ASN A 36 -10.38 1.78 -5.15
N TYR A 37 -11.03 1.77 -6.30
CA TYR A 37 -10.43 2.14 -7.59
C TYR A 37 -11.02 3.46 -8.06
N SER A 38 -10.14 4.39 -8.46
CA SER A 38 -10.50 5.52 -9.30
C SER A 38 -10.45 5.08 -10.74
N MET A 39 -11.57 5.15 -11.44
CA MET A 39 -11.76 4.63 -12.79
C MET A 39 -12.06 5.76 -13.76
N SER A 40 -11.63 5.60 -15.01
CA SER A 40 -12.01 6.49 -16.11
C SER A 40 -12.11 5.71 -17.41
N ALA A 41 -13.21 5.90 -18.14
CA ALA A 41 -13.43 5.37 -19.47
C ALA A 41 -14.12 6.43 -20.31
N ASP A 42 -13.75 6.59 -21.58
CA ASP A 42 -14.32 7.57 -22.53
C ASP A 42 -14.39 9.02 -22.00
N GLY A 43 -13.41 9.41 -21.17
CA GLY A 43 -13.35 10.75 -20.57
C GLY A 43 -14.30 10.98 -19.39
N ILE A 44 -15.07 9.98 -18.98
CA ILE A 44 -15.93 9.99 -17.79
C ILE A 44 -15.18 9.32 -16.64
N SER A 45 -15.04 10.03 -15.52
CA SER A 45 -14.41 9.50 -14.31
C SER A 45 -15.46 9.11 -13.28
N PHE A 46 -15.27 7.97 -12.64
CA PHE A 46 -16.10 7.48 -11.54
C PHE A 46 -15.26 6.67 -10.56
N ASP A 47 -15.64 6.66 -9.30
CA ASP A 47 -15.00 5.86 -8.26
C ASP A 47 -15.87 4.64 -7.96
N ALA A 48 -15.23 3.49 -7.82
CA ALA A 48 -15.89 2.30 -7.29
C ALA A 48 -16.16 2.45 -5.79
N ASP A 49 -17.13 1.73 -5.26
CA ASP A 49 -17.41 1.68 -3.84
C ASP A 49 -16.22 1.12 -3.06
N SER A 50 -15.98 1.68 -1.89
CA SER A 50 -14.86 1.29 -1.06
C SER A 50 -15.04 -0.10 -0.45
N ARG A 51 -13.92 -0.81 -0.30
CA ARG A 51 -13.85 -2.10 0.39
C ARG A 51 -12.92 -2.00 1.60
N ILE A 52 -13.38 -2.58 2.72
CA ILE A 52 -12.53 -2.74 3.91
C ILE A 52 -11.59 -3.93 3.69
N GLY A 53 -10.31 -3.71 3.97
CA GLY A 53 -9.24 -4.70 3.92
C GLY A 53 -8.28 -4.52 5.09
N PHE A 54 -7.07 -5.06 4.95
CA PHE A 54 -6.02 -4.92 5.94
C PHE A 54 -4.65 -4.77 5.27
N LYS A 55 -3.69 -4.24 6.03
CA LYS A 55 -2.28 -4.19 5.67
C LYS A 55 -1.48 -4.67 6.88
N ALA A 56 -0.58 -5.64 6.72
CA ALA A 56 0.22 -6.16 7.83
C ALA A 56 1.57 -6.70 7.33
N GLY A 57 2.61 -6.60 8.17
CA GLY A 57 3.93 -7.14 7.83
C GLY A 57 5.05 -6.59 8.67
N PHE A 58 6.26 -6.68 8.11
CA PHE A 58 7.48 -6.19 8.73
C PHE A 58 7.79 -4.78 8.25
N GLN A 59 8.26 -3.95 9.17
CA GLN A 59 8.69 -2.59 8.93
C GLN A 59 10.15 -2.44 9.37
N MET A 60 10.90 -1.62 8.67
CA MET A 60 12.27 -1.26 8.99
C MET A 60 12.43 0.25 8.85
N GLU A 61 13.08 0.85 9.83
CA GLU A 61 13.50 2.24 9.77
C GLU A 61 15.02 2.34 9.82
N ILE A 62 15.52 3.29 9.06
CA ILE A 62 16.93 3.62 8.97
C ILE A 62 17.05 5.08 9.37
N ASP A 63 17.50 5.34 10.62
CA ASP A 63 17.72 6.69 11.07
C ASP A 63 18.90 7.32 10.31
N ALA A 64 18.73 8.54 9.84
CA ALA A 64 19.71 9.27 9.04
C ALA A 64 19.98 10.67 9.61
N PRO A 65 20.46 10.78 10.88
CA PRO A 65 20.71 12.06 11.54
C PRO A 65 21.80 12.89 10.85
N PHE A 66 22.63 12.27 10.02
CA PHE A 66 23.62 12.95 9.18
C PHE A 66 23.00 13.85 8.11
N ILE A 67 21.72 13.65 7.75
CA ILE A 67 20.97 14.52 6.82
C ILE A 67 20.35 15.66 7.63
N TYR A 68 19.57 15.30 8.64
CA TYR A 68 18.93 16.22 9.58
C TYR A 68 18.49 15.44 10.83
N ASP A 69 18.53 16.06 12.01
CA ASP A 69 18.07 15.43 13.25
C ASP A 69 16.57 15.10 13.15
N GLY A 70 16.20 13.84 13.48
CA GLY A 70 14.84 13.31 13.32
C GLY A 70 14.49 12.79 11.92
N PHE A 71 15.42 12.87 10.94
CA PHE A 71 15.21 12.32 9.61
C PHE A 71 15.49 10.81 9.58
N TYR A 72 14.64 10.06 8.87
CA TYR A 72 14.80 8.61 8.70
C TYR A 72 14.18 8.14 7.35
N PHE A 73 14.58 6.94 6.93
CA PHE A 73 13.93 6.20 5.86
C PHE A 73 13.05 5.10 6.46
N ASP A 74 11.85 4.94 5.90
CA ASP A 74 10.86 3.93 6.31
C ASP A 74 10.59 3.00 5.13
N THR A 75 10.82 1.71 5.33
CA THR A 75 10.58 0.66 4.34
C THR A 75 10.07 -0.60 5.03
N GLY A 76 9.76 -1.63 4.24
CA GLY A 76 9.25 -2.88 4.79
C GLY A 76 8.76 -3.85 3.73
N ALA A 77 8.12 -4.91 4.18
CA ALA A 77 7.44 -5.88 3.36
C ALA A 77 6.07 -6.18 3.98
N LEU A 78 5.02 -5.75 3.31
CA LEU A 78 3.65 -5.78 3.83
C LEU A 78 2.75 -6.58 2.89
N ILE A 79 1.88 -7.41 3.45
CA ILE A 79 0.74 -7.93 2.72
C ILE A 79 -0.41 -6.91 2.84
N SER A 80 -0.88 -6.44 1.69
CA SER A 80 -1.94 -5.43 1.60
C SER A 80 -3.15 -6.00 0.88
N ALA A 81 -4.28 -6.15 1.58
CA ALA A 81 -5.56 -6.57 1.03
C ALA A 81 -6.33 -5.32 0.59
N LYS A 82 -6.44 -5.09 -0.71
CA LYS A 82 -7.13 -3.95 -1.33
C LYS A 82 -8.39 -4.40 -2.06
N GLY A 83 -8.87 -3.59 -2.96
CA GLY A 83 -9.97 -3.87 -3.87
C GLY A 83 -11.12 -2.88 -3.75
N ALA A 84 -12.19 -3.18 -4.45
CA ALA A 84 -13.37 -2.34 -4.52
C ALA A 84 -14.63 -3.17 -4.72
N LYS A 85 -15.77 -2.48 -4.67
CA LYS A 85 -17.08 -3.03 -5.01
C LYS A 85 -17.74 -2.13 -6.04
N MET A 86 -18.62 -2.71 -6.84
CA MET A 86 -19.50 -1.97 -7.74
C MET A 86 -20.82 -2.71 -7.84
N SER A 87 -21.92 -1.97 -7.78
CA SER A 87 -23.25 -2.48 -8.00
C SER A 87 -23.93 -1.63 -9.08
N THR A 88 -24.48 -2.28 -10.09
CA THR A 88 -25.23 -1.61 -11.16
C THR A 88 -26.43 -2.45 -11.54
N THR A 89 -27.45 -1.82 -12.11
CA THR A 89 -28.64 -2.49 -12.60
C THR A 89 -28.68 -2.33 -14.13
N VAL A 90 -28.74 -3.46 -14.84
CA VAL A 90 -28.84 -3.50 -16.30
C VAL A 90 -30.22 -4.11 -16.66
N GLY A 91 -31.15 -3.28 -17.08
CA GLY A 91 -32.56 -3.67 -17.18
C GLY A 91 -33.14 -4.00 -15.81
N ASP A 92 -33.66 -5.22 -15.63
CA ASP A 92 -34.20 -5.72 -14.37
C ASP A 92 -33.20 -6.60 -13.58
N VAL A 93 -31.95 -6.69 -14.04
CA VAL A 93 -30.92 -7.54 -13.43
C VAL A 93 -29.91 -6.72 -12.64
N ASN A 94 -29.76 -7.01 -11.35
CA ASN A 94 -28.69 -6.47 -10.53
C ASN A 94 -27.39 -7.20 -10.83
N VAL A 95 -26.34 -6.43 -11.10
CA VAL A 95 -24.97 -6.91 -11.31
C VAL A 95 -24.11 -6.35 -10.18
N GLU A 96 -23.54 -7.25 -9.38
CA GLU A 96 -22.59 -6.90 -8.32
C GLU A 96 -21.20 -7.42 -8.67
N TRP A 97 -20.20 -6.56 -8.58
CA TRP A 97 -18.80 -6.93 -8.70
C TRP A 97 -18.05 -6.58 -7.41
N THR A 98 -17.22 -7.50 -6.94
CA THR A 98 -16.35 -7.31 -5.78
C THR A 98 -14.97 -7.84 -6.09
N SER A 99 -13.96 -6.98 -6.12
CA SER A 99 -12.56 -7.33 -6.32
C SER A 99 -11.83 -7.45 -4.97
N ARG A 100 -10.98 -8.48 -4.84
CA ARG A 100 -10.24 -8.82 -3.61
C ARG A 100 -8.79 -9.20 -3.90
N PRO A 101 -7.97 -8.30 -4.44
CA PRO A 101 -6.55 -8.54 -4.63
C PRO A 101 -5.77 -8.47 -3.32
N TYR A 102 -4.70 -9.26 -3.24
CA TYR A 102 -3.68 -9.22 -2.21
C TYR A 102 -2.34 -8.91 -2.86
N TYR A 103 -1.64 -7.92 -2.31
CA TYR A 103 -0.37 -7.43 -2.81
C TYR A 103 0.74 -7.63 -1.79
N LEU A 104 1.95 -7.87 -2.28
CA LEU A 104 3.16 -7.59 -1.53
C LEU A 104 3.54 -6.13 -1.80
N GLU A 105 3.48 -5.31 -0.78
CA GLU A 105 3.81 -3.89 -0.82
C GLU A 105 5.18 -3.65 -0.19
N VAL A 106 6.01 -2.84 -0.86
CA VAL A 106 7.30 -2.36 -0.36
C VAL A 106 7.28 -0.83 -0.39
N PRO A 107 7.03 -0.16 0.75
CA PRO A 107 7.14 1.28 0.85
C PRO A 107 8.62 1.70 0.84
N MET A 108 8.91 2.86 0.26
CA MET A 108 10.24 3.48 0.23
C MET A 108 10.09 4.96 0.59
N HIS A 109 9.72 5.23 1.83
CA HIS A 109 9.38 6.57 2.29
C HIS A 109 10.56 7.23 2.99
N LYS A 110 10.68 8.53 2.83
CA LYS A 110 11.44 9.41 3.73
C LYS A 110 10.51 9.88 4.84
N GLY A 111 11.03 9.94 6.06
CA GLY A 111 10.29 10.32 7.24
C GLY A 111 11.00 11.39 8.07
N TYR A 112 10.21 12.08 8.85
CA TYR A 112 10.67 13.02 9.84
C TYR A 112 9.88 12.82 11.13
N SER A 113 10.59 12.86 12.27
CA SER A 113 9.99 12.82 13.60
C SER A 113 10.38 14.03 14.42
N TYR A 114 9.40 14.58 15.15
CA TYR A 114 9.57 15.75 16.02
C TYR A 114 9.08 15.43 17.43
N SER A 115 9.95 15.64 18.41
CA SER A 115 9.62 15.42 19.83
C SER A 115 8.65 16.48 20.34
N LEU A 116 7.53 16.04 20.90
CA LEU A 116 6.50 16.91 21.48
C LEU A 116 6.77 17.25 22.95
N ASN A 117 7.66 16.50 23.59
CA ASN A 117 8.05 16.72 24.99
C ASN A 117 9.56 16.60 25.18
N SER A 118 10.06 17.17 26.29
CA SER A 118 11.49 17.21 26.60
C SER A 118 12.11 15.83 26.85
N SER A 119 11.30 14.82 27.19
CA SER A 119 11.76 13.43 27.39
C SER A 119 11.87 12.64 26.10
N GLY A 120 11.36 13.17 24.96
CA GLY A 120 11.30 12.44 23.69
C GLY A 120 10.31 11.27 23.65
N SER A 121 9.58 11.02 24.75
CA SER A 121 8.67 9.86 24.86
C SER A 121 7.42 9.96 23.99
N VAL A 122 7.08 11.14 23.52
CA VAL A 122 5.98 11.39 22.57
C VAL A 122 6.52 12.20 21.41
N GLN A 123 6.45 11.64 20.21
CA GLN A 123 6.90 12.30 18.99
C GLN A 123 5.78 12.29 17.95
N PHE A 124 5.65 13.37 17.22
CA PHE A 124 4.89 13.39 15.99
C PHE A 124 5.79 12.92 14.84
N PHE A 125 5.28 12.11 13.92
CA PHE A 125 6.02 11.72 12.74
C PHE A 125 5.19 11.84 11.48
N GLY A 126 5.88 12.04 10.35
CA GLY A 126 5.31 11.99 9.02
C GLY A 126 6.26 11.29 8.07
N THR A 127 5.72 10.50 7.13
CA THR A 127 6.49 9.86 6.06
C THR A 127 5.83 10.10 4.72
N PHE A 128 6.63 10.25 3.69
CA PHE A 128 6.18 10.41 2.31
C PHE A 128 7.19 9.76 1.36
N GLY A 129 6.69 9.09 0.33
CA GLY A 129 7.54 8.51 -0.71
C GLY A 129 6.81 7.54 -1.62
N PRO A 130 7.54 6.96 -2.57
CA PRO A 130 6.97 5.95 -3.45
C PRO A 130 6.77 4.62 -2.72
N TYR A 131 5.88 3.79 -3.29
CA TYR A 131 5.75 2.38 -2.96
C TYR A 131 5.67 1.55 -4.24
N ILE A 132 6.06 0.30 -4.14
CA ILE A 132 5.92 -0.71 -5.19
C ILE A 132 5.02 -1.81 -4.64
N GLU A 133 4.11 -2.31 -5.50
CA GLU A 133 3.27 -3.46 -5.17
C GLU A 133 3.30 -4.51 -6.27
N VAL A 134 3.25 -5.77 -5.85
CA VAL A 134 3.11 -6.91 -6.75
C VAL A 134 1.92 -7.75 -6.30
N GLY A 135 0.94 -7.94 -7.16
CA GLY A 135 -0.22 -8.79 -6.93
C GLY A 135 0.19 -10.25 -6.76
N LEU A 136 -0.12 -10.82 -5.61
CA LEU A 136 0.19 -12.20 -5.25
C LEU A 136 -0.93 -13.14 -5.69
N TRP A 137 -2.12 -12.91 -5.20
CA TRP A 137 -3.35 -13.63 -5.52
C TRP A 137 -4.55 -12.70 -5.36
N GLY A 138 -5.68 -13.06 -5.94
CA GLY A 138 -6.92 -12.31 -5.80
C GLY A 138 -8.10 -13.07 -6.40
N THR A 139 -9.30 -12.68 -6.00
CA THR A 139 -10.54 -13.23 -6.52
C THR A 139 -11.54 -12.11 -6.75
N ASP A 140 -12.04 -12.02 -7.94
CA ASP A 140 -13.18 -11.17 -8.28
C ASP A 140 -14.45 -12.00 -8.15
N LYS A 141 -15.45 -11.46 -7.48
CA LYS A 141 -16.77 -12.05 -7.41
C LYS A 141 -17.71 -11.22 -8.29
N VAL A 142 -18.27 -11.85 -9.31
CA VAL A 142 -19.32 -11.26 -10.16
C VAL A 142 -20.60 -12.03 -9.90
N THR A 143 -21.65 -11.33 -9.50
CA THR A 143 -22.98 -11.88 -9.27
C THR A 143 -23.97 -11.22 -10.22
N MET A 144 -24.66 -12.02 -11.03
CA MET A 144 -25.72 -11.59 -11.94
C MET A 144 -26.98 -12.41 -11.63
N ALA A 145 -28.04 -11.75 -11.23
CA ALA A 145 -29.25 -12.39 -10.68
C ALA A 145 -28.89 -13.32 -9.50
N GLU A 146 -29.01 -14.64 -9.68
CA GLU A 146 -28.69 -15.65 -8.65
C GLU A 146 -27.38 -16.41 -8.93
N GLU A 147 -26.77 -16.20 -10.12
CA GLU A 147 -25.52 -16.85 -10.48
C GLU A 147 -24.30 -16.03 -10.04
N SER A 148 -23.27 -16.72 -9.53
CA SER A 148 -22.04 -16.10 -9.06
C SER A 148 -20.83 -16.82 -9.64
N THR A 149 -19.93 -16.05 -10.27
CA THR A 149 -18.62 -16.51 -10.75
C THR A 149 -17.50 -15.90 -9.91
N LYS A 150 -16.35 -16.59 -9.86
CA LYS A 150 -15.18 -16.15 -9.06
C LYS A 150 -13.89 -16.29 -9.88
N PRO A 151 -13.68 -15.47 -10.91
CA PRO A 151 -12.43 -15.46 -11.66
C PRO A 151 -11.26 -14.98 -10.80
N ASP A 152 -10.02 -15.36 -11.20
CA ASP A 152 -8.80 -14.80 -10.61
C ASP A 152 -8.69 -13.32 -11.01
N THR A 153 -8.51 -12.45 -10.02
CA THR A 153 -8.35 -10.99 -10.23
C THR A 153 -7.19 -10.66 -11.17
N PHE A 154 -6.15 -11.49 -11.20
CA PHE A 154 -4.95 -11.30 -12.01
C PHE A 154 -4.89 -12.21 -13.25
N ALA A 155 -6.03 -12.73 -13.70
CA ALA A 155 -6.15 -13.43 -14.97
C ALA A 155 -5.82 -12.51 -16.16
N SER A 156 -5.73 -13.06 -17.36
CA SER A 156 -5.40 -12.31 -18.59
C SER A 156 -6.41 -11.21 -18.94
N ASP A 157 -7.62 -11.33 -18.45
CA ASP A 157 -8.74 -10.40 -18.58
C ASP A 157 -9.03 -9.60 -17.30
N GLY A 158 -8.20 -9.76 -16.26
CA GLY A 158 -8.34 -9.10 -14.96
C GLY A 158 -7.56 -7.78 -14.86
N ILE A 159 -6.80 -7.60 -13.78
CA ILE A 159 -5.95 -6.44 -13.58
C ILE A 159 -4.47 -6.79 -13.63
N LYS A 160 -3.63 -5.80 -13.91
CA LYS A 160 -2.17 -5.95 -13.90
C LYS A 160 -1.68 -6.23 -12.48
N ARG A 161 -0.69 -7.13 -12.34
CA ARG A 161 -0.12 -7.48 -11.04
C ARG A 161 0.76 -6.38 -10.44
N PHE A 162 1.39 -5.57 -11.28
CA PHE A 162 2.32 -4.53 -10.83
C PHE A 162 1.59 -3.21 -10.61
N ASP A 163 1.78 -2.62 -9.44
CA ASP A 163 1.36 -1.25 -9.12
C ASP A 163 2.52 -0.46 -8.52
N PHE A 164 2.48 0.84 -8.74
CA PHE A 164 3.43 1.82 -8.22
C PHE A 164 2.66 3.08 -7.87
N GLY A 165 3.02 3.70 -6.75
CA GLY A 165 2.33 4.90 -6.32
C GLY A 165 3.14 5.73 -5.33
N LEU A 166 2.48 6.71 -4.75
CA LEU A 166 2.97 7.54 -3.68
C LEU A 166 2.14 7.31 -2.42
N GLY A 167 2.82 7.21 -1.28
CA GLY A 167 2.20 7.07 0.04
C GLY A 167 2.54 8.25 0.95
N LEU A 168 1.58 8.64 1.76
CA LEU A 168 1.73 9.58 2.86
C LEU A 168 1.22 8.92 4.13
N LYS A 169 2.00 8.97 5.21
CA LYS A 169 1.63 8.43 6.52
C LYS A 169 2.04 9.42 7.60
N GLY A 170 1.20 9.62 8.60
CA GLY A 170 1.51 10.47 9.74
C GLY A 170 0.88 9.94 11.00
N GLY A 171 1.47 10.29 12.17
CA GLY A 171 0.96 9.79 13.42
C GLY A 171 1.83 10.14 14.64
N LEU A 172 1.65 9.37 15.70
CA LEU A 172 2.35 9.50 16.95
C LEU A 172 3.25 8.30 17.19
N ARG A 173 4.50 8.58 17.59
CA ARG A 173 5.44 7.61 18.16
C ARG A 173 5.42 7.78 19.67
N LEU A 174 5.23 6.67 20.37
CA LEU A 174 5.12 6.64 21.82
C LEU A 174 6.18 5.70 22.37
N PHE A 175 6.97 6.20 23.34
CA PHE A 175 8.00 5.44 24.06
C PHE A 175 9.00 4.73 23.15
N ASP A 176 9.28 5.32 21.97
CA ASP A 176 10.14 4.81 20.88
C ASP A 176 9.69 3.49 20.23
N HIS A 177 8.78 2.75 20.85
CA HIS A 177 8.35 1.43 20.39
C HIS A 177 7.00 1.44 19.67
N TYR A 178 6.01 2.19 20.17
CA TYR A 178 4.65 2.15 19.62
C TYR A 178 4.41 3.28 18.63
N ARG A 179 3.70 3.00 17.57
CA ARG A 179 3.23 4.00 16.62
C ARG A 179 1.77 3.82 16.36
N LEU A 180 1.05 4.93 16.36
CA LEU A 180 -0.33 5.02 15.89
C LEU A 180 -0.33 5.94 14.70
N PHE A 181 -0.93 5.52 13.59
CA PHE A 181 -0.85 6.26 12.35
C PHE A 181 -2.12 6.19 11.51
N VAL A 182 -2.25 7.19 10.66
CA VAL A 182 -3.15 7.22 9.51
C VAL A 182 -2.32 7.46 8.26
N GLY A 183 -2.79 6.98 7.12
CA GLY A 183 -2.09 7.20 5.86
C GLY A 183 -2.99 7.04 4.65
N TYR A 184 -2.44 7.43 3.51
CA TYR A 184 -3.10 7.34 2.23
C TYR A 184 -2.10 6.99 1.13
N ASP A 185 -2.49 6.04 0.26
CA ASP A 185 -1.71 5.62 -0.91
C ASP A 185 -2.45 6.00 -2.19
N TRP A 186 -1.73 6.67 -3.10
CA TRP A 186 -2.17 7.02 -4.45
C TRP A 186 -1.48 6.13 -5.47
N GLY A 187 -2.17 5.15 -6.04
CA GLY A 187 -1.70 4.41 -7.21
C GLY A 187 -1.59 5.34 -8.43
N LEU A 188 -0.44 5.31 -9.09
CA LEU A 188 -0.13 6.15 -10.24
C LEU A 188 -0.18 5.37 -11.56
N ILE A 189 -0.04 4.05 -11.49
CA ILE A 189 -0.07 3.18 -12.67
C ILE A 189 -1.50 2.78 -12.98
N ASN A 190 -1.83 2.76 -14.28
CA ASN A 190 -3.05 2.14 -14.76
C ASN A 190 -2.95 0.62 -14.61
N VAL A 191 -3.72 0.05 -13.67
CA VAL A 191 -3.78 -1.39 -13.44
C VAL A 191 -4.81 -2.11 -14.33
N ALA A 192 -5.64 -1.39 -15.11
CA ALA A 192 -6.51 -2.01 -16.10
C ALA A 192 -5.68 -2.70 -17.20
N GLN A 193 -6.15 -3.86 -17.69
CA GLN A 193 -5.55 -4.56 -18.83
C GLN A 193 -5.89 -3.87 -20.15
N ASP A 194 -7.09 -3.31 -20.23
CA ASP A 194 -7.58 -2.58 -21.40
C ASP A 194 -6.92 -1.19 -21.47
N ASP A 195 -6.46 -0.79 -22.66
CA ASP A 195 -5.81 0.49 -22.90
C ASP A 195 -6.81 1.66 -22.99
N ASP A 196 -8.08 1.39 -23.27
CA ASP A 196 -9.14 2.40 -23.37
C ASP A 196 -9.72 2.80 -22.01
N SER A 197 -9.40 2.04 -20.96
CA SER A 197 -9.82 2.31 -19.59
C SER A 197 -8.63 2.61 -18.68
N LYS A 198 -8.88 3.43 -17.66
CA LYS A 198 -7.91 3.71 -16.59
C LYS A 198 -8.48 3.27 -15.25
N MET A 199 -7.66 2.57 -14.47
CA MET A 199 -7.99 2.13 -13.13
C MET A 199 -6.78 2.33 -12.23
N ASN A 200 -6.92 3.12 -11.17
CA ASN A 200 -5.86 3.42 -10.23
C ASN A 200 -6.28 3.07 -8.81
N ASN A 201 -5.41 2.40 -8.07
CA ASN A 201 -5.63 2.12 -6.66
C ASN A 201 -5.70 3.40 -5.82
N ARG A 202 -6.62 3.42 -4.85
CA ARG A 202 -6.72 4.41 -3.79
C ARG A 202 -6.90 3.68 -2.48
N ASN A 203 -6.15 4.05 -1.44
CA ASN A 203 -6.15 3.30 -0.20
C ASN A 203 -5.94 4.22 1.00
N PHE A 204 -6.97 4.41 1.81
CA PHE A 204 -6.86 5.03 3.12
C PHE A 204 -6.63 3.94 4.16
N TYR A 205 -5.77 4.18 5.16
CA TYR A 205 -5.54 3.21 6.23
C TYR A 205 -5.28 3.87 7.58
N VAL A 206 -5.63 3.14 8.63
CA VAL A 206 -5.34 3.48 10.02
C VAL A 206 -4.78 2.25 10.71
N GLY A 207 -3.73 2.43 11.52
CA GLY A 207 -3.05 1.29 12.09
C GLY A 207 -2.10 1.61 13.22
N ALA A 208 -1.38 0.56 13.63
CA ALA A 208 -0.35 0.63 14.64
C ALA A 208 0.87 -0.21 14.25
N SER A 209 2.04 0.17 14.77
CA SER A 209 3.28 -0.60 14.66
C SER A 209 3.93 -0.73 16.04
N TYR A 210 4.68 -1.81 16.18
CA TYR A 210 5.60 -2.01 17.29
C TYR A 210 7.01 -2.16 16.74
N MET A 211 7.93 -1.31 17.23
CA MET A 211 9.36 -1.33 16.87
C MET A 211 10.15 -1.94 18.01
N PHE A 212 11.04 -2.89 17.66
CA PHE A 212 11.88 -3.61 18.61
C PHE A 212 13.04 -2.78 19.13
#